data_ab12542d4c7a283a45d3a3b1c37e4ffe
#
_entry.id   ab12542d4c7a283a45d3a3b1c37e4ffe
#
_cell.length_a   1.000
_cell.length_b   1.000
_cell.length_c   1.000
_cell.angle_alpha   90.00
_cell.angle_beta   90.00
_cell.angle_gamma   90.00
#
_symmetry.space_group_name_H-M   'P 1'
#
loop_
_entity.id
_entity.type
_entity.pdbx_description
1 polymer ?
#
loop_
_entity_poly.entity_id
_entity_poly.type
_entity_poly.pdbx_seq_one_letter_code
_entity_poly.pdbx_strand_id
1 'polypeptide(L)'
;MASSTSDASCQENDDRKRYSVTLFEQADTLSFDSASISVRNARTGVVERIDLPMRASAGGYYANLMMMYEYLGISFHPVKFLFVFTRNLLLSEGSGSVPNTSQEYIYQSPVADPGTYFVHASNLHQTPPPWPGTRGVIHHIAETVFLILCQAWFTLACFFVPPRTVHPFGAKLQHPRSETLAEYTERIRLPRYYVSHYLLPLMCSVSTCSHEDMLKFPASDVVSYKKLSHHHQHYTVCGGVHQVESKLTAGIQDVRTGARVLEVLSSTESGVIVRWQSSKGTLDVMEETFDRVVLAVSPDVVGRIFKPLRSKMEKIPTRRVDSSVLVPMAAEPDIYSIVNNTEIPTGVCMHHQVEIQDAQTINLRTQFIRGDTQTEALHRIPSGLVVSTCSLDLSPEAETLYTSTFTRVLRTSESRAIIKSITDRPGFSRKRDCGVNDWNRWTNGEGNVWLTGAWCWDGMVLLEGCVVSAMRVAEEFGVTVPWKKSTTNNHVMLDEGQS
;
A
#
# COMPACT_ATOMS: atom_id res chain seq x y z
N MET A 1 33.36 32.79 -18.55
CA MET A 1 32.96 31.42 -18.20
C MET A 1 31.45 31.44 -17.93
N ALA A 2 30.70 31.29 -18.97
CA ALA A 2 29.24 31.15 -18.90
C ALA A 2 28.89 30.11 -19.97
N SER A 3 28.25 29.03 -19.52
CA SER A 3 27.44 28.15 -20.33
C SER A 3 27.51 26.70 -19.78
N SER A 4 26.52 26.31 -19.03
CA SER A 4 26.10 24.89 -18.96
C SER A 4 24.77 24.68 -18.19
N THR A 5 23.95 25.72 -18.01
CA THR A 5 22.63 25.58 -17.35
C THR A 5 21.45 25.59 -18.32
N SER A 6 21.68 25.69 -19.64
CA SER A 6 20.61 25.81 -20.65
C SER A 6 20.15 24.45 -21.24
N ASP A 7 20.97 23.40 -21.16
CA ASP A 7 20.62 22.14 -21.84
C ASP A 7 19.63 21.25 -21.07
N ALA A 8 19.67 21.26 -19.73
CA ALA A 8 18.74 20.45 -18.93
C ALA A 8 17.29 20.96 -19.01
N SER A 9 17.09 22.27 -19.07
CA SER A 9 15.76 22.89 -19.20
C SER A 9 15.15 22.73 -20.61
N CYS A 10 15.98 22.61 -21.63
CA CYS A 10 15.53 22.36 -23.00
C CYS A 10 15.02 20.93 -23.19
N GLN A 11 15.69 19.93 -22.57
CA GLN A 11 15.31 18.53 -22.71
C GLN A 11 14.01 18.20 -21.96
N GLU A 12 13.82 18.77 -20.77
CA GLU A 12 12.59 18.61 -19.98
C GLU A 12 11.35 19.24 -20.68
N ASN A 13 11.54 20.31 -21.47
CA ASN A 13 10.48 20.95 -22.23
C ASN A 13 10.12 20.19 -23.53
N ASP A 14 11.04 19.41 -24.09
CA ASP A 14 10.81 18.60 -25.29
C ASP A 14 10.01 17.33 -24.97
N ASP A 15 10.29 16.67 -23.85
CA ASP A 15 9.57 15.46 -23.41
C ASP A 15 8.10 15.77 -23.06
N ARG A 16 7.79 16.93 -22.49
CA ARG A 16 6.41 17.36 -22.20
C ARG A 16 5.55 17.62 -23.44
N LYS A 17 6.16 17.96 -24.55
CA LYS A 17 5.47 18.19 -25.84
C LYS A 17 5.28 16.91 -26.66
N ARG A 18 5.90 15.80 -26.25
CA ARG A 18 5.96 14.57 -27.03
C ARG A 18 4.70 13.72 -26.92
N TYR A 19 3.97 13.82 -25.79
CA TYR A 19 2.78 13.02 -25.53
C TYR A 19 1.59 13.88 -25.13
N SER A 20 0.42 13.58 -25.70
CA SER A 20 -0.87 14.05 -25.20
C SER A 20 -1.45 12.94 -24.32
N VAL A 21 -1.83 13.26 -23.10
CA VAL A 21 -2.31 12.29 -22.12
C VAL A 21 -3.78 12.51 -21.84
N THR A 22 -4.60 11.48 -22.05
CA THR A 22 -6.01 11.40 -21.61
C THR A 22 -6.09 10.44 -20.44
N LEU A 23 -6.66 10.87 -19.33
CA LEU A 23 -6.85 10.07 -18.12
C LEU A 23 -8.34 9.74 -17.95
N PHE A 24 -8.65 8.42 -17.86
CA PHE A 24 -10.00 7.94 -17.58
C PHE A 24 -10.09 7.44 -16.14
N GLU A 25 -11.05 7.95 -15.37
CA GLU A 25 -11.38 7.49 -14.03
C GLU A 25 -12.89 7.25 -13.91
N GLN A 26 -13.27 6.07 -13.40
CA GLN A 26 -14.69 5.73 -13.24
C GLN A 26 -15.36 6.46 -12.07
N ALA A 27 -14.59 6.84 -11.04
CA ALA A 27 -15.09 7.64 -9.92
C ALA A 27 -15.28 9.11 -10.33
N ASP A 28 -16.05 9.85 -9.56
CA ASP A 28 -16.27 11.29 -9.79
C ASP A 28 -15.06 12.13 -9.43
N THR A 29 -14.10 11.58 -8.67
CA THR A 29 -12.85 12.22 -8.28
C THR A 29 -11.68 11.25 -8.49
N LEU A 30 -10.50 11.79 -8.72
CA LEU A 30 -9.28 10.99 -8.72
C LEU A 30 -8.96 10.56 -7.29
N SER A 31 -8.39 9.37 -7.14
CA SER A 31 -7.90 8.88 -5.85
C SER A 31 -6.75 7.89 -6.04
N PHE A 32 -5.92 7.72 -4.99
CA PHE A 32 -4.83 6.74 -4.97
C PHE A 32 -5.28 5.39 -4.41
N ASP A 33 -6.37 4.82 -4.89
CA ASP A 33 -6.95 3.60 -4.32
C ASP A 33 -7.34 3.81 -2.83
N SER A 34 -7.68 5.06 -2.48
CA SER A 34 -8.08 5.48 -1.14
C SER A 34 -8.87 6.79 -1.23
N ALA A 35 -9.68 7.05 -0.24
CA ALA A 35 -10.31 8.35 -0.07
C ALA A 35 -9.45 9.26 0.81
N SER A 36 -9.50 10.56 0.57
CA SER A 36 -8.95 11.56 1.47
C SER A 36 -10.05 12.56 1.77
N ILE A 37 -10.53 12.59 3.01
CA ILE A 37 -11.65 13.43 3.42
C ILE A 37 -11.18 14.54 4.36
N SER A 38 -11.92 15.64 4.38
CA SER A 38 -11.73 16.73 5.34
C SER A 38 -12.82 16.70 6.39
N VAL A 39 -12.43 16.70 7.64
CA VAL A 39 -13.34 16.65 8.78
C VAL A 39 -13.14 17.92 9.61
N ARG A 40 -14.21 18.65 9.87
CA ARG A 40 -14.23 19.82 10.74
C ARG A 40 -14.71 19.43 12.13
N ASN A 41 -13.97 19.84 13.15
CA ASN A 41 -14.43 19.80 14.52
C ASN A 41 -15.20 21.09 14.82
N ALA A 42 -16.50 20.99 15.12
CA ALA A 42 -17.38 22.16 15.35
C ALA A 42 -16.98 22.97 16.57
N ARG A 43 -16.38 22.35 17.60
CA ARG A 43 -15.97 23.03 18.86
C ARG A 43 -14.69 23.85 18.64
N THR A 44 -13.70 23.32 17.93
CA THR A 44 -12.40 23.99 17.75
C THR A 44 -12.32 24.76 16.44
N GLY A 45 -13.23 24.52 15.50
CA GLY A 45 -13.18 25.03 14.14
C GLY A 45 -12.06 24.43 13.28
N VAL A 46 -11.23 23.55 13.84
CA VAL A 46 -10.10 22.92 13.14
C VAL A 46 -10.62 21.95 12.09
N VAL A 47 -10.05 22.05 10.89
CA VAL A 47 -10.28 21.08 9.80
C VAL A 47 -9.06 20.19 9.67
N GLU A 48 -9.26 18.89 9.81
CA GLU A 48 -8.24 17.89 9.66
C GLU A 48 -8.45 17.07 8.39
N ARG A 49 -7.35 16.74 7.72
CA ARG A 49 -7.38 15.87 6.55
C ARG A 49 -7.07 14.44 6.98
N ILE A 50 -7.92 13.51 6.56
CA ILE A 50 -7.84 12.10 6.93
C ILE A 50 -7.75 11.24 5.69
N ASP A 51 -6.69 10.44 5.59
CA ASP A 51 -6.50 9.48 4.51
C ASP A 51 -7.06 8.09 4.91
N LEU A 52 -7.83 7.47 4.00
CA LEU A 52 -8.43 6.14 4.17
C LEU A 52 -7.92 5.19 3.07
N PRO A 53 -7.21 4.10 3.42
CA PRO A 53 -6.67 3.85 4.76
C PRO A 53 -5.54 4.83 5.13
N MET A 54 -5.19 4.89 6.42
CA MET A 54 -4.05 5.68 6.89
C MET A 54 -2.78 5.34 6.09
N ARG A 55 -2.03 6.38 5.70
CA ARG A 55 -0.83 6.23 4.88
C ARG A 55 0.40 6.67 5.63
N ALA A 56 1.30 5.70 5.89
CA ALA A 56 2.63 5.96 6.40
C ALA A 56 3.66 5.18 5.58
N SER A 57 4.76 5.82 5.24
CA SER A 57 5.80 5.25 4.39
C SER A 57 7.11 5.11 5.17
N ALA A 58 7.68 3.90 5.22
CA ALA A 58 9.00 3.67 5.78
C ALA A 58 10.07 4.15 4.78
N GLY A 59 10.91 5.11 5.17
CA GLY A 59 11.82 5.84 4.29
C GLY A 59 12.69 4.96 3.37
N GLY A 60 13.22 3.87 3.88
CA GLY A 60 14.12 3.00 3.09
C GLY A 60 13.41 2.12 2.07
N TYR A 61 12.20 1.63 2.39
CA TYR A 61 11.43 0.79 1.47
C TYR A 61 10.79 1.62 0.34
N TYR A 62 10.30 2.81 0.65
CA TYR A 62 9.63 3.70 -0.29
C TYR A 62 10.60 4.72 -0.92
N ALA A 63 11.77 4.26 -1.36
CA ALA A 63 12.83 5.15 -1.83
C ALA A 63 12.44 5.96 -3.07
N ASN A 64 11.83 5.34 -4.08
CA ASN A 64 11.41 6.05 -5.30
C ASN A 64 10.20 6.94 -5.03
N LEU A 65 9.27 6.51 -4.18
CA LEU A 65 8.13 7.32 -3.76
C LEU A 65 8.59 8.61 -3.06
N MET A 66 9.54 8.50 -2.13
CA MET A 66 10.09 9.65 -1.40
C MET A 66 10.83 10.62 -2.34
N MET A 67 11.66 10.10 -3.25
CA MET A 67 12.32 10.93 -4.27
C MET A 67 11.32 11.65 -5.19
N MET A 68 10.24 10.98 -5.58
CA MET A 68 9.16 11.60 -6.34
C MET A 68 8.47 12.72 -5.54
N TYR A 69 8.19 12.49 -4.25
CA TYR A 69 7.59 13.50 -3.39
C TYR A 69 8.50 14.73 -3.23
N GLU A 70 9.80 14.53 -3.02
CA GLU A 70 10.79 15.62 -2.97
C GLU A 70 10.82 16.41 -4.28
N TYR A 71 10.85 15.72 -5.42
CA TYR A 71 10.81 16.35 -6.75
C TYR A 71 9.55 17.19 -6.97
N LEU A 72 8.39 16.68 -6.54
CA LEU A 72 7.10 17.38 -6.65
C LEU A 72 6.94 18.51 -5.61
N GLY A 73 7.90 18.70 -4.70
CA GLY A 73 7.79 19.68 -3.62
C GLY A 73 6.67 19.34 -2.62
N ILE A 74 6.44 18.04 -2.37
CA ILE A 74 5.47 17.56 -1.39
C ILE A 74 6.17 17.46 -0.04
N SER A 75 5.62 18.17 0.94
CA SER A 75 6.12 18.11 2.32
C SER A 75 5.61 16.86 3.03
N PHE A 76 6.48 16.21 3.77
CA PHE A 76 6.15 15.09 4.65
C PHE A 76 6.87 15.23 5.98
N HIS A 77 6.31 14.67 7.04
CA HIS A 77 6.87 14.74 8.38
C HIS A 77 7.04 13.36 9.00
N PRO A 78 8.03 13.19 9.89
CA PRO A 78 8.23 11.94 10.59
C PRO A 78 7.07 11.68 11.55
N VAL A 79 6.63 10.44 11.63
CA VAL A 79 5.60 9.98 12.56
C VAL A 79 6.12 8.85 13.43
N LYS A 80 5.73 8.87 14.71
CA LYS A 80 6.03 7.81 15.67
C LYS A 80 4.76 7.04 15.95
N PHE A 81 4.86 5.71 15.99
CA PHE A 81 3.73 4.84 16.29
C PHE A 81 3.91 4.10 17.61
N LEU A 82 2.81 3.98 18.32
CA LEU A 82 2.64 3.08 19.44
C LEU A 82 1.68 1.97 18.98
N PHE A 83 2.20 0.76 18.84
CA PHE A 83 1.40 -0.40 18.47
C PHE A 83 0.84 -1.08 19.71
N VAL A 84 -0.47 -1.25 19.76
CA VAL A 84 -1.19 -1.96 20.81
C VAL A 84 -1.73 -3.26 20.22
N PHE A 85 -1.34 -4.39 20.79
CA PHE A 85 -1.79 -5.70 20.34
C PHE A 85 -2.94 -6.19 21.22
N THR A 86 -4.09 -6.38 20.59
CA THR A 86 -5.32 -6.79 21.28
C THR A 86 -5.89 -8.04 20.62
N ARG A 87 -6.37 -8.99 21.42
CA ARG A 87 -7.05 -10.19 20.94
C ARG A 87 -8.43 -10.28 21.58
N ASN A 88 -9.46 -10.28 20.76
CA ASN A 88 -10.80 -10.59 21.23
C ASN A 88 -10.89 -12.10 21.49
N LEU A 89 -11.03 -12.45 22.77
CA LEU A 89 -11.45 -13.80 23.15
C LEU A 89 -12.96 -13.84 22.86
N LEU A 90 -13.36 -14.49 21.77
CA LEU A 90 -14.75 -14.92 21.63
C LEU A 90 -15.05 -15.79 22.83
N LEU A 91 -15.94 -15.35 23.70
CA LEU A 91 -16.59 -16.22 24.67
C LEU A 91 -17.28 -17.31 23.84
N SER A 92 -16.87 -18.55 24.03
CA SER A 92 -17.55 -19.70 23.43
C SER A 92 -19.04 -19.55 23.74
N GLU A 93 -19.88 -19.72 22.73
CA GLU A 93 -21.33 -19.77 22.89
C GLU A 93 -21.67 -20.84 23.93
N GLY A 94 -21.90 -20.42 25.16
CA GLY A 94 -22.34 -21.30 26.22
C GLY A 94 -21.97 -20.80 27.60
N SER A 95 -22.85 -20.06 28.20
CA SER A 95 -23.02 -19.78 29.63
C SER A 95 -22.92 -18.31 30.04
N GLY A 96 -24.09 -17.76 30.33
CA GLY A 96 -24.36 -16.87 31.45
C GLY A 96 -23.72 -15.46 31.41
N SER A 97 -24.56 -14.46 31.22
CA SER A 97 -24.45 -13.06 31.66
C SER A 97 -23.02 -12.50 31.82
N VAL A 98 -22.52 -11.88 30.76
CA VAL A 98 -21.35 -11.00 30.81
C VAL A 98 -21.80 -9.64 31.36
N PRO A 99 -21.07 -9.02 32.31
CA PRO A 99 -21.36 -7.65 32.73
C PRO A 99 -21.13 -6.70 31.56
N ASN A 100 -22.05 -5.78 31.33
CA ASN A 100 -22.10 -4.73 30.32
C ASN A 100 -20.96 -3.68 30.38
N THR A 101 -19.85 -3.98 31.05
CA THR A 101 -18.77 -3.02 31.33
C THR A 101 -17.63 -3.03 30.29
N SER A 102 -17.68 -3.90 29.28
CA SER A 102 -16.53 -4.10 28.38
C SER A 102 -16.48 -3.13 27.17
N GLN A 103 -17.54 -2.40 26.88
CA GLN A 103 -17.68 -1.64 25.65
C GLN A 103 -17.23 -0.17 25.73
N GLU A 104 -17.28 0.40 26.91
CA GLU A 104 -16.96 1.82 27.12
C GLU A 104 -15.45 2.15 27.07
N TYR A 105 -14.57 1.12 27.16
CA TYR A 105 -13.13 1.29 27.30
C TYR A 105 -12.34 1.37 25.98
N ILE A 106 -12.91 0.95 24.86
CA ILE A 106 -12.18 0.83 23.58
C ILE A 106 -11.61 2.17 23.09
N TYR A 107 -12.28 3.28 23.44
CA TYR A 107 -11.92 4.60 22.96
C TYR A 107 -11.23 5.50 23.99
N GLN A 108 -11.26 5.14 25.27
CA GLN A 108 -10.71 6.01 26.34
C GLN A 108 -9.23 5.78 26.62
N SER A 109 -8.75 4.53 26.54
CA SER A 109 -7.31 4.21 26.68
C SER A 109 -7.00 2.88 26.02
N PRO A 110 -6.21 2.86 24.93
CA PRO A 110 -5.85 1.61 24.25
C PRO A 110 -5.03 0.67 25.14
N VAL A 111 -4.45 1.16 26.23
CA VAL A 111 -3.69 0.37 27.21
C VAL A 111 -4.60 -0.33 28.23
N ALA A 112 -5.81 0.16 28.40
CA ALA A 112 -6.78 -0.39 29.37
C ALA A 112 -7.79 -1.36 28.75
N ASP A 113 -7.73 -1.63 27.46
CA ASP A 113 -8.58 -2.64 26.78
C ASP A 113 -8.30 -4.02 27.37
N PRO A 114 -9.32 -4.71 27.92
CA PRO A 114 -9.16 -6.02 28.58
C PRO A 114 -8.54 -7.11 27.68
N GLY A 115 -8.61 -6.97 26.37
CA GLY A 115 -7.96 -7.85 25.40
C GLY A 115 -6.50 -7.50 25.07
N THR A 116 -5.97 -6.39 25.59
CA THR A 116 -4.59 -5.94 25.31
C THR A 116 -3.58 -6.86 26.00
N TYR A 117 -2.67 -7.43 25.21
CA TYR A 117 -1.63 -8.30 25.74
C TYR A 117 -0.22 -7.74 25.58
N PHE A 118 -0.01 -6.77 24.68
CA PHE A 118 1.29 -6.12 24.53
C PHE A 118 1.19 -4.73 23.92
N VAL A 119 2.14 -3.85 24.27
CA VAL A 119 2.29 -2.51 23.68
C VAL A 119 3.74 -2.33 23.25
N HIS A 120 3.97 -1.85 22.03
CA HIS A 120 5.30 -1.68 21.46
C HIS A 120 5.45 -0.34 20.74
N ALA A 121 6.55 0.36 21.02
CA ALA A 121 6.91 1.57 20.30
C ALA A 121 7.62 1.26 18.97
N SER A 122 7.28 2.00 17.91
CA SER A 122 7.84 1.76 16.58
C SER A 122 9.32 2.10 16.46
N ASN A 123 9.87 2.86 17.40
CA ASN A 123 11.25 3.32 17.35
C ASN A 123 11.88 3.37 18.76
N LEU A 124 13.19 3.09 18.83
CA LEU A 124 13.94 2.98 20.10
C LEU A 124 14.09 4.32 20.85
N HIS A 125 13.84 5.44 20.20
CA HIS A 125 13.94 6.78 20.82
C HIS A 125 12.63 7.24 21.48
N GLN A 126 11.60 6.40 21.49
CA GLN A 126 10.36 6.70 22.19
C GLN A 126 10.47 6.34 23.68
N THR A 127 9.69 7.05 24.48
CA THR A 127 9.46 6.67 25.87
C THR A 127 8.93 5.23 25.92
N PRO A 128 9.38 4.39 26.85
CA PRO A 128 8.83 3.05 27.00
C PRO A 128 7.30 3.11 27.09
N PRO A 129 6.58 2.19 26.42
CA PRO A 129 5.14 2.18 26.49
C PRO A 129 4.66 1.94 27.93
N PRO A 130 3.49 2.48 28.31
CA PRO A 130 2.93 2.23 29.61
C PRO A 130 2.65 0.73 29.78
N TRP A 131 2.70 0.29 31.04
CA TRP A 131 2.50 -1.08 31.42
C TRP A 131 1.04 -1.53 31.18
N PRO A 132 0.76 -2.63 30.47
CA PRO A 132 -0.61 -3.15 30.38
C PRO A 132 -1.04 -3.70 31.72
N GLY A 133 -2.08 -3.11 32.30
CA GLY A 133 -2.48 -3.34 33.69
C GLY A 133 -3.02 -4.73 34.07
N THR A 134 -3.15 -5.66 33.12
CA THR A 134 -3.81 -6.95 33.32
C THR A 134 -2.87 -8.13 33.60
N ARG A 135 -1.55 -7.97 33.44
CA ARG A 135 -0.57 -9.04 33.63
C ARG A 135 0.47 -8.68 34.69
N GLY A 136 0.89 -9.66 35.48
CA GLY A 136 1.93 -9.46 36.50
C GLY A 136 3.27 -9.03 35.90
N VAL A 137 4.05 -8.27 36.68
CA VAL A 137 5.36 -7.71 36.32
C VAL A 137 6.31 -8.74 35.70
N ILE A 138 6.42 -9.91 36.32
CA ILE A 138 7.32 -10.99 35.88
C ILE A 138 6.91 -11.49 34.50
N HIS A 139 5.61 -11.67 34.27
CA HIS A 139 5.10 -12.15 32.98
C HIS A 139 5.40 -11.14 31.87
N HIS A 140 5.19 -9.86 32.12
CA HIS A 140 5.51 -8.80 31.13
C HIS A 140 7.00 -8.73 30.81
N ILE A 141 7.87 -8.84 31.79
CA ILE A 141 9.32 -8.88 31.57
C ILE A 141 9.69 -10.11 30.72
N ALA A 142 9.17 -11.29 31.06
CA ALA A 142 9.43 -12.53 30.31
C ALA A 142 8.96 -12.39 28.85
N GLU A 143 7.75 -11.85 28.63
CA GLU A 143 7.20 -11.60 27.29
C GLU A 143 8.08 -10.61 26.51
N THR A 144 8.49 -9.52 27.13
CA THR A 144 9.37 -8.50 26.52
C THR A 144 10.71 -9.11 26.09
N VAL A 145 11.35 -9.88 26.96
CA VAL A 145 12.61 -10.58 26.63
C VAL A 145 12.41 -11.56 25.47
N PHE A 146 11.34 -12.37 25.54
CA PHE A 146 10.99 -13.30 24.46
C PHE A 146 10.83 -12.57 23.11
N LEU A 147 10.11 -11.45 23.10
CA LEU A 147 9.88 -10.66 21.88
C LEU A 147 11.17 -10.06 21.34
N ILE A 148 12.04 -9.51 22.20
CA ILE A 148 13.34 -8.98 21.78
C ILE A 148 14.16 -10.07 21.11
N LEU A 149 14.21 -11.26 21.69
CA LEU A 149 14.95 -12.39 21.11
C LEU A 149 14.37 -12.84 19.77
N CYS A 150 13.04 -13.01 19.69
CA CYS A 150 12.37 -13.39 18.45
C CYS A 150 12.53 -12.33 17.34
N GLN A 151 12.39 -11.05 17.68
CA GLN A 151 12.56 -9.93 16.74
C GLN A 151 14.00 -9.81 16.25
N ALA A 152 14.98 -9.95 17.15
CA ALA A 152 16.39 -9.99 16.79
C ALA A 152 16.70 -11.16 15.86
N TRP A 153 16.20 -12.36 16.20
CA TRP A 153 16.36 -13.54 15.36
C TRP A 153 15.71 -13.39 13.99
N PHE A 154 14.46 -12.92 13.93
CA PHE A 154 13.78 -12.65 12.65
C PHE A 154 14.55 -11.63 11.81
N THR A 155 15.04 -10.56 12.43
CA THR A 155 15.84 -9.53 11.74
C THR A 155 17.12 -10.13 11.18
N LEU A 156 17.90 -10.86 12.00
CA LEU A 156 19.13 -11.53 11.55
C LEU A 156 18.84 -12.52 10.42
N ALA A 157 17.78 -13.31 10.54
CA ALA A 157 17.36 -14.24 9.50
C ALA A 157 17.02 -13.52 8.20
N CYS A 158 16.32 -12.40 8.25
CA CYS A 158 16.04 -11.59 7.05
C CYS A 158 17.33 -11.14 6.35
N PHE A 159 18.39 -10.78 7.08
CA PHE A 159 19.64 -10.32 6.48
C PHE A 159 20.53 -11.47 5.98
N PHE A 160 20.61 -12.59 6.71
CA PHE A 160 21.61 -13.64 6.47
C PHE A 160 21.04 -14.94 5.89
N VAL A 161 19.73 -15.15 5.95
CA VAL A 161 19.07 -16.37 5.46
C VAL A 161 18.12 -16.00 4.32
N PRO A 162 18.59 -16.00 3.05
CA PRO A 162 17.74 -15.62 1.92
C PRO A 162 16.59 -16.61 1.72
N PRO A 163 15.41 -16.13 1.28
CA PRO A 163 14.32 -16.98 0.82
C PRO A 163 14.75 -17.89 -0.32
N ARG A 164 14.20 -19.09 -0.38
CA ARG A 164 14.55 -20.13 -1.36
C ARG A 164 13.60 -20.15 -2.55
N THR A 165 14.12 -20.66 -3.67
CA THR A 165 13.27 -21.13 -4.75
C THR A 165 12.97 -22.61 -4.50
N VAL A 166 11.70 -22.97 -4.39
CA VAL A 166 11.23 -24.32 -4.11
C VAL A 166 10.94 -25.03 -5.43
N HIS A 167 11.56 -26.18 -5.63
CA HIS A 167 11.27 -27.06 -6.75
C HIS A 167 10.28 -28.13 -6.30
N PRO A 168 9.08 -28.24 -6.91
CA PRO A 168 8.12 -29.27 -6.53
C PRO A 168 8.68 -30.68 -6.81
N PHE A 169 8.61 -31.55 -5.82
CA PHE A 169 9.11 -32.92 -5.94
C PHE A 169 8.16 -33.72 -6.84
N GLY A 170 8.68 -34.33 -7.93
CA GLY A 170 7.96 -35.32 -8.72
C GLY A 170 7.12 -34.82 -9.90
N ALA A 171 6.98 -33.54 -10.13
CA ALA A 171 6.21 -33.05 -11.29
C ALA A 171 7.14 -32.55 -12.39
N LYS A 172 7.21 -33.29 -13.49
CA LYS A 172 8.03 -32.98 -14.69
C LYS A 172 7.70 -31.62 -15.36
N LEU A 173 6.67 -30.89 -14.91
CA LEU A 173 6.14 -29.67 -15.56
C LEU A 173 5.82 -28.50 -14.63
N GLN A 174 6.14 -28.58 -13.33
CA GLN A 174 5.87 -27.43 -12.44
C GLN A 174 7.07 -26.49 -12.40
N HIS A 175 6.84 -25.21 -12.70
CA HIS A 175 7.84 -24.17 -12.59
C HIS A 175 8.28 -23.98 -11.11
N PRO A 176 9.58 -23.67 -10.90
CA PRO A 176 10.06 -23.35 -9.55
C PRO A 176 9.26 -22.18 -8.96
N ARG A 177 8.81 -22.32 -7.73
CA ARG A 177 8.06 -21.28 -7.02
C ARG A 177 8.88 -20.64 -5.91
N SER A 178 8.52 -19.41 -5.54
CA SER A 178 9.09 -18.75 -4.38
C SER A 178 8.63 -19.45 -3.09
N GLU A 179 9.52 -19.58 -2.11
CA GLU A 179 9.20 -20.00 -0.74
C GLU A 179 8.15 -19.04 -0.15
N THR A 180 7.13 -19.58 0.50
CA THR A 180 6.10 -18.79 1.18
C THR A 180 6.59 -18.27 2.53
N LEU A 181 5.91 -17.25 3.09
CA LEU A 181 6.22 -16.77 4.43
C LEU A 181 6.05 -17.87 5.48
N ALA A 182 5.03 -18.73 5.34
CA ALA A 182 4.83 -19.87 6.22
C ALA A 182 6.04 -20.81 6.22
N GLU A 183 6.48 -21.23 5.03
CA GLU A 183 7.64 -22.13 4.86
C GLU A 183 8.94 -21.47 5.37
N TYR A 184 9.12 -20.18 5.10
CA TYR A 184 10.29 -19.44 5.56
C TYR A 184 10.36 -19.36 7.08
N THR A 185 9.26 -18.95 7.75
CA THR A 185 9.21 -18.83 9.22
C THR A 185 9.40 -20.17 9.90
N GLU A 186 8.87 -21.26 9.33
CA GLU A 186 9.10 -22.61 9.83
C GLU A 186 10.57 -23.04 9.65
N ARG A 187 11.16 -22.78 8.49
CA ARG A 187 12.56 -23.11 8.17
C ARG A 187 13.56 -22.39 9.07
N ILE A 188 13.33 -21.13 9.38
CA ILE A 188 14.17 -20.36 10.33
C ILE A 188 13.82 -20.67 11.79
N ARG A 189 12.88 -21.59 12.05
CA ARG A 189 12.41 -22.01 13.37
C ARG A 189 11.91 -20.84 14.24
N LEU A 190 11.23 -19.88 13.63
CA LEU A 190 10.62 -18.80 14.36
C LEU A 190 9.43 -19.33 15.18
N PRO A 191 9.33 -19.02 16.49
CA PRO A 191 8.24 -19.54 17.32
C PRO A 191 6.86 -19.17 16.76
N ARG A 192 5.96 -20.16 16.66
CA ARG A 192 4.60 -19.96 16.12
C ARG A 192 3.83 -18.88 16.88
N TYR A 193 4.03 -18.82 18.18
CA TYR A 193 3.42 -17.78 19.03
C TYR A 193 3.84 -16.37 18.58
N TYR A 194 5.14 -16.13 18.36
CA TYR A 194 5.63 -14.86 17.85
C TYR A 194 5.03 -14.53 16.46
N VAL A 195 4.99 -15.52 15.55
CA VAL A 195 4.42 -15.33 14.20
C VAL A 195 2.96 -14.90 14.30
N SER A 196 2.12 -15.64 15.04
CA SER A 196 0.67 -15.42 15.08
C SER A 196 0.23 -14.22 15.91
N HIS A 197 0.99 -13.84 16.96
CA HIS A 197 0.58 -12.78 17.88
C HIS A 197 1.26 -11.43 17.59
N TYR A 198 2.40 -11.42 16.87
CA TYR A 198 3.17 -10.19 16.66
C TYR A 198 3.50 -9.92 15.20
N LEU A 199 4.08 -10.90 14.49
CA LEU A 199 4.50 -10.69 13.11
C LEU A 199 3.30 -10.54 12.16
N LEU A 200 2.35 -11.48 12.21
CA LEU A 200 1.18 -11.46 11.31
C LEU A 200 0.27 -10.25 11.55
N PRO A 201 -0.11 -9.87 12.79
CA PRO A 201 -0.91 -8.67 13.00
C PRO A 201 -0.29 -7.41 12.37
N LEU A 202 1.02 -7.20 12.55
CA LEU A 202 1.75 -6.09 11.93
C LEU A 202 1.75 -6.17 10.40
N MET A 203 2.12 -7.31 9.83
CA MET A 203 2.22 -7.45 8.37
C MET A 203 0.86 -7.41 7.69
N CYS A 204 -0.17 -7.95 8.33
CA CYS A 204 -1.54 -7.91 7.82
C CYS A 204 -2.12 -6.50 7.87
N SER A 205 -1.80 -5.67 8.86
CA SER A 205 -2.21 -4.26 8.90
C SER A 205 -1.59 -3.45 7.76
N VAL A 206 -0.34 -3.74 7.38
CA VAL A 206 0.34 -3.10 6.24
C VAL A 206 -0.25 -3.55 4.91
N SER A 207 -0.52 -4.85 4.75
CA SER A 207 -1.00 -5.44 3.48
C SER A 207 -2.52 -5.55 3.40
N THR A 208 -3.25 -5.21 4.46
CA THR A 208 -4.71 -5.27 4.57
C THR A 208 -5.28 -6.62 4.11
N CYS A 209 -4.74 -7.71 4.65
CA CYS A 209 -5.12 -9.08 4.31
C CYS A 209 -5.28 -9.93 5.59
N SER A 210 -5.80 -11.14 5.44
CA SER A 210 -5.91 -12.10 6.53
C SER A 210 -4.55 -12.74 6.88
N HIS A 211 -4.49 -13.42 8.03
CA HIS A 211 -3.27 -14.13 8.44
C HIS A 211 -2.96 -15.28 7.49
N GLU A 212 -3.98 -16.00 7.01
CA GLU A 212 -3.80 -17.08 6.05
C GLU A 212 -3.29 -16.57 4.71
N ASP A 213 -3.81 -15.46 4.23
CA ASP A 213 -3.34 -14.82 3.00
C ASP A 213 -1.88 -14.39 3.14
N MET A 214 -1.51 -13.73 4.26
CA MET A 214 -0.13 -13.30 4.51
C MET A 214 0.85 -14.46 4.55
N LEU A 215 0.48 -15.59 5.13
CA LEU A 215 1.31 -16.78 5.18
C LEU A 215 1.61 -17.37 3.78
N LYS A 216 0.76 -17.11 2.80
CA LYS A 216 0.94 -17.52 1.38
C LYS A 216 1.80 -16.56 0.57
N PHE A 217 2.12 -15.37 1.11
CA PHE A 217 2.99 -14.41 0.42
C PHE A 217 4.37 -14.99 0.16
N PRO A 218 5.02 -14.65 -0.96
CA PRO A 218 6.43 -14.96 -1.16
C PRO A 218 7.28 -14.38 -0.04
N ALA A 219 8.05 -15.21 0.63
CA ALA A 219 8.90 -14.76 1.74
C ALA A 219 9.86 -13.64 1.34
N SER A 220 10.33 -13.65 0.08
CA SER A 220 11.20 -12.61 -0.47
C SER A 220 10.62 -11.21 -0.36
N ASP A 221 9.29 -11.05 -0.50
CA ASP A 221 8.64 -9.75 -0.45
C ASP A 221 8.66 -9.18 0.97
N VAL A 222 8.30 -10.03 1.95
CA VAL A 222 8.31 -9.66 3.38
C VAL A 222 9.75 -9.44 3.88
N VAL A 223 10.69 -10.30 3.49
CA VAL A 223 12.12 -10.17 3.85
C VAL A 223 12.70 -8.88 3.26
N SER A 224 12.41 -8.55 2.01
CA SER A 224 12.87 -7.31 1.38
C SER A 224 12.26 -6.08 2.06
N TYR A 225 10.96 -6.13 2.36
CA TYR A 225 10.30 -5.07 3.13
C TYR A 225 10.98 -4.85 4.48
N LYS A 226 11.22 -5.93 5.25
CA LYS A 226 11.90 -5.85 6.54
C LYS A 226 13.32 -5.30 6.43
N LYS A 227 14.10 -5.74 5.45
CA LYS A 227 15.48 -5.25 5.22
C LYS A 227 15.50 -3.76 4.92
N LEU A 228 14.68 -3.32 3.97
CA LEU A 228 14.68 -1.95 3.49
C LEU A 228 14.03 -0.97 4.48
N SER A 229 13.06 -1.43 5.28
CA SER A 229 12.44 -0.58 6.32
C SER A 229 13.18 -0.60 7.67
N HIS A 230 14.21 -1.44 7.83
CA HIS A 230 14.90 -1.61 9.10
C HIS A 230 15.65 -0.34 9.51
N HIS A 231 15.40 0.15 10.72
CA HIS A 231 15.91 1.41 11.27
C HIS A 231 15.50 2.69 10.54
N HIS A 232 14.61 2.60 9.55
CA HIS A 232 14.11 3.80 8.87
C HIS A 232 12.92 4.40 9.60
N GLN A 233 12.86 5.72 9.59
CA GLN A 233 11.74 6.51 10.11
C GLN A 233 10.52 6.33 9.22
N HIS A 234 9.32 6.36 9.81
CA HIS A 234 8.06 6.44 9.08
C HIS A 234 7.69 7.90 8.84
N TYR A 235 7.09 8.17 7.69
CA TYR A 235 6.67 9.51 7.26
C TYR A 235 5.23 9.49 6.79
N THR A 236 4.53 10.59 7.01
CA THR A 236 3.21 10.87 6.44
C THR A 236 3.25 12.18 5.66
N VAL A 237 2.40 12.30 4.64
CA VAL A 237 2.30 13.52 3.82
C VAL A 237 1.59 14.60 4.61
N CYS A 238 2.18 15.80 4.65
CA CYS A 238 1.53 16.97 5.26
C CYS A 238 0.27 17.33 4.47
N GLY A 239 -0.87 17.44 5.15
CA GLY A 239 -2.14 17.79 4.50
C GLY A 239 -2.80 16.69 3.66
N GLY A 240 -2.32 15.44 3.80
CA GLY A 240 -2.91 14.26 3.16
C GLY A 240 -2.50 14.03 1.70
N VAL A 241 -2.83 12.85 1.18
CA VAL A 241 -2.43 12.42 -0.17
C VAL A 241 -3.10 13.19 -1.32
N HIS A 242 -4.13 13.99 -1.04
CA HIS A 242 -4.74 14.87 -2.04
C HIS A 242 -3.72 15.87 -2.66
N GLN A 243 -2.73 16.31 -1.88
CA GLN A 243 -1.67 17.18 -2.43
C GLN A 243 -0.82 16.44 -3.48
N VAL A 244 -0.57 15.16 -3.28
CA VAL A 244 0.15 14.31 -4.25
C VAL A 244 -0.64 14.22 -5.55
N GLU A 245 -1.95 13.96 -5.45
CA GLU A 245 -2.86 13.89 -6.58
C GLU A 245 -2.85 15.19 -7.41
N SER A 246 -3.02 16.32 -6.74
CA SER A 246 -3.03 17.63 -7.38
C SER A 246 -1.71 17.94 -8.12
N LYS A 247 -0.57 17.53 -7.56
CA LYS A 247 0.75 17.71 -8.18
C LYS A 247 0.96 16.78 -9.36
N LEU A 248 0.53 15.53 -9.27
CA LEU A 248 0.68 14.54 -10.34
C LEU A 248 -0.23 14.83 -11.52
N THR A 249 -1.40 15.41 -11.30
CA THR A 249 -2.34 15.77 -12.37
C THR A 249 -2.05 17.14 -12.98
N ALA A 250 -1.20 17.92 -12.35
CA ALA A 250 -0.81 19.24 -12.88
C ALA A 250 -0.22 19.13 -14.30
N GLY A 251 -0.88 19.74 -15.28
CA GLY A 251 -0.47 19.70 -16.68
C GLY A 251 -1.14 18.62 -17.55
N ILE A 252 -1.91 17.71 -16.97
CA ILE A 252 -2.79 16.83 -17.74
C ILE A 252 -4.07 17.62 -18.07
N GLN A 253 -4.28 17.88 -19.37
CA GLN A 253 -5.41 18.72 -19.81
C GLN A 253 -6.71 17.93 -19.95
N ASP A 254 -6.63 16.66 -20.35
CA ASP A 254 -7.79 15.79 -20.58
C ASP A 254 -7.93 14.75 -19.45
N VAL A 255 -8.63 15.15 -18.38
CA VAL A 255 -8.98 14.29 -17.25
C VAL A 255 -10.48 14.06 -17.25
N ARG A 256 -10.89 12.80 -17.44
CA ARG A 256 -12.29 12.39 -17.55
C ARG A 256 -12.68 11.54 -16.33
N THR A 257 -13.30 12.17 -15.35
CA THR A 257 -13.90 11.51 -14.19
C THR A 257 -15.34 11.06 -14.50
N GLY A 258 -15.84 10.06 -13.80
CA GLY A 258 -17.10 9.41 -14.11
C GLY A 258 -17.07 8.65 -15.45
N ALA A 259 -15.88 8.33 -15.97
CA ALA A 259 -15.65 7.69 -17.25
C ALA A 259 -15.22 6.24 -17.07
N ARG A 260 -16.18 5.32 -17.19
CA ARG A 260 -15.95 3.89 -17.00
C ARG A 260 -15.48 3.25 -18.31
N VAL A 261 -14.24 2.76 -18.34
CA VAL A 261 -13.74 1.95 -19.45
C VAL A 261 -14.38 0.56 -19.40
N LEU A 262 -14.95 0.15 -20.54
CA LEU A 262 -15.67 -1.13 -20.72
C LEU A 262 -14.81 -2.17 -21.42
N GLU A 263 -14.02 -1.76 -22.41
CA GLU A 263 -13.20 -2.65 -23.23
C GLU A 263 -12.01 -1.91 -23.82
N VAL A 264 -10.89 -2.62 -23.91
CA VAL A 264 -9.66 -2.17 -24.58
C VAL A 264 -9.32 -3.20 -25.66
N LEU A 265 -9.19 -2.75 -26.91
CA LEU A 265 -8.91 -3.59 -28.07
C LEU A 265 -7.60 -3.11 -28.70
N SER A 266 -6.59 -3.96 -28.70
CA SER A 266 -5.34 -3.65 -29.40
C SER A 266 -5.46 -4.05 -30.87
N SER A 267 -5.08 -3.14 -31.79
CA SER A 267 -4.95 -3.41 -33.19
C SER A 267 -3.53 -3.09 -33.64
N THR A 268 -2.94 -3.92 -34.47
CA THR A 268 -1.59 -3.71 -34.99
C THR A 268 -1.51 -2.61 -36.02
N GLU A 269 -2.64 -2.26 -36.65
CA GLU A 269 -2.70 -1.32 -37.78
C GLU A 269 -3.30 0.06 -37.39
N SER A 270 -4.21 0.09 -36.40
CA SER A 270 -4.98 1.29 -36.09
C SER A 270 -4.77 1.83 -34.67
N GLY A 271 -3.78 1.31 -33.92
CA GLY A 271 -3.57 1.71 -32.52
C GLY A 271 -4.47 0.91 -31.54
N VAL A 272 -4.78 1.51 -30.40
CA VAL A 272 -5.57 0.87 -29.34
C VAL A 272 -6.93 1.55 -29.20
N ILE A 273 -7.99 0.81 -29.37
CA ILE A 273 -9.36 1.30 -29.25
C ILE A 273 -9.81 1.15 -27.80
N VAL A 274 -10.30 2.26 -27.21
CA VAL A 274 -10.88 2.29 -25.85
C VAL A 274 -12.37 2.56 -25.98
N ARG A 275 -13.20 1.61 -25.48
CA ARG A 275 -14.64 1.76 -25.33
C ARG A 275 -14.96 2.14 -23.90
N TRP A 276 -15.66 3.23 -23.73
CA TRP A 276 -15.98 3.76 -22.43
C TRP A 276 -17.39 4.35 -22.36
N GLN A 277 -17.88 4.58 -21.15
CA GLN A 277 -19.22 5.11 -20.89
C GLN A 277 -19.12 6.17 -19.79
N SER A 278 -19.79 7.30 -19.97
CA SER A 278 -19.91 8.33 -18.94
C SER A 278 -21.00 7.95 -17.92
N SER A 279 -20.71 8.17 -16.63
CA SER A 279 -21.72 8.13 -15.58
C SER A 279 -22.64 9.36 -15.59
N LYS A 280 -22.21 10.44 -16.28
CA LYS A 280 -22.91 11.73 -16.38
C LYS A 280 -23.48 11.86 -17.79
N GLY A 281 -24.77 11.72 -17.96
CA GLY A 281 -25.45 11.92 -19.24
C GLY A 281 -26.05 10.66 -19.86
N THR A 282 -25.98 10.55 -21.20
CA THR A 282 -26.48 9.39 -21.92
C THR A 282 -25.64 8.15 -21.64
N LEU A 283 -26.32 7.00 -21.54
CA LEU A 283 -25.64 5.70 -21.34
C LEU A 283 -24.95 5.19 -22.62
N ASP A 284 -24.66 6.06 -23.57
CA ASP A 284 -24.05 5.70 -24.84
C ASP A 284 -22.61 5.24 -24.64
N VAL A 285 -22.23 4.20 -25.35
CA VAL A 285 -20.85 3.71 -25.39
C VAL A 285 -20.07 4.54 -26.41
N MET A 286 -19.05 5.20 -25.96
CA MET A 286 -18.12 5.98 -26.77
C MET A 286 -16.91 5.11 -27.14
N GLU A 287 -16.35 5.37 -28.32
CA GLU A 287 -15.17 4.68 -28.81
C GLU A 287 -14.12 5.71 -29.27
N GLU A 288 -12.88 5.56 -28.78
CA GLU A 288 -11.77 6.43 -29.15
C GLU A 288 -10.52 5.61 -29.38
N THR A 289 -9.66 6.07 -30.28
CA THR A 289 -8.41 5.41 -30.65
C THR A 289 -7.21 6.19 -30.10
N PHE A 290 -6.27 5.45 -29.50
CA PHE A 290 -5.04 5.97 -28.92
C PHE A 290 -3.82 5.24 -29.47
N ASP A 291 -2.68 5.93 -29.58
CA ASP A 291 -1.43 5.30 -29.98
C ASP A 291 -0.96 4.27 -28.95
N ARG A 292 -1.19 4.56 -27.67
CA ARG A 292 -0.75 3.76 -26.52
C ARG A 292 -1.76 3.84 -25.39
N VAL A 293 -1.94 2.73 -24.68
CA VAL A 293 -2.81 2.67 -23.50
C VAL A 293 -2.04 2.09 -22.32
N VAL A 294 -2.11 2.76 -21.17
CA VAL A 294 -1.54 2.27 -19.90
C VAL A 294 -2.70 1.95 -18.95
N LEU A 295 -2.81 0.66 -18.59
CA LEU A 295 -3.82 0.17 -17.65
C LEU A 295 -3.26 0.24 -16.22
N ALA A 296 -3.68 1.26 -15.48
CA ALA A 296 -3.29 1.51 -14.10
C ALA A 296 -4.39 1.08 -13.11
N VAL A 297 -4.94 -0.10 -13.32
CA VAL A 297 -6.07 -0.66 -12.54
C VAL A 297 -5.74 -2.02 -11.94
N SER A 298 -6.59 -2.52 -11.03
CA SER A 298 -6.41 -3.83 -10.41
C SER A 298 -6.56 -4.99 -11.41
N PRO A 299 -5.97 -6.18 -11.12
CA PRO A 299 -5.98 -7.32 -12.05
C PRO A 299 -7.39 -7.77 -12.47
N ASP A 300 -8.34 -7.75 -11.54
CA ASP A 300 -9.74 -8.10 -11.84
C ASP A 300 -10.38 -7.15 -12.86
N VAL A 301 -10.02 -5.87 -12.81
CA VAL A 301 -10.44 -4.87 -13.81
C VAL A 301 -9.72 -5.12 -15.13
N VAL A 302 -8.39 -5.32 -15.12
CA VAL A 302 -7.62 -5.65 -16.33
C VAL A 302 -8.23 -6.87 -17.04
N GLY A 303 -8.49 -7.96 -16.30
CA GLY A 303 -9.06 -9.18 -16.87
C GLY A 303 -10.46 -8.98 -17.46
N ARG A 304 -11.20 -7.99 -16.96
CA ARG A 304 -12.54 -7.64 -17.45
C ARG A 304 -12.50 -6.81 -18.72
N ILE A 305 -11.62 -5.78 -18.78
CA ILE A 305 -11.59 -4.80 -19.88
C ILE A 305 -10.60 -5.18 -21.00
N PHE A 306 -9.59 -6.00 -20.71
CA PHE A 306 -8.58 -6.44 -21.69
C PHE A 306 -8.54 -7.98 -21.78
N LYS A 307 -9.36 -8.53 -22.65
CA LYS A 307 -9.59 -9.98 -22.83
C LYS A 307 -8.32 -10.82 -22.97
N PRO A 308 -7.24 -10.36 -23.67
CA PRO A 308 -6.03 -11.16 -23.83
C PRO A 308 -5.36 -11.58 -22.51
N LEU A 309 -5.57 -10.84 -21.43
CA LEU A 309 -4.99 -11.15 -20.14
C LEU A 309 -5.97 -11.80 -19.14
N ARG A 310 -7.24 -12.02 -19.50
CA ARG A 310 -8.26 -12.51 -18.57
C ARG A 310 -7.80 -13.73 -17.78
N SER A 311 -7.34 -14.78 -18.44
CA SER A 311 -6.96 -16.05 -17.82
C SER A 311 -5.75 -15.92 -16.85
N LYS A 312 -4.87 -14.96 -17.09
CA LYS A 312 -3.75 -14.67 -16.20
C LYS A 312 -4.20 -13.84 -14.99
N MET A 313 -5.06 -12.86 -15.21
CA MET A 313 -5.56 -11.96 -14.17
C MET A 313 -6.47 -12.66 -13.17
N GLU A 314 -7.27 -13.61 -13.59
CA GLU A 314 -8.11 -14.44 -12.71
C GLU A 314 -7.31 -15.25 -11.67
N LYS A 315 -6.02 -15.47 -11.92
CA LYS A 315 -5.12 -16.16 -10.99
C LYS A 315 -4.43 -15.23 -9.98
N ILE A 316 -4.62 -13.93 -10.10
CA ILE A 316 -4.11 -12.95 -9.17
C ILE A 316 -5.22 -12.62 -8.18
N PRO A 317 -5.12 -13.08 -6.92
CA PRO A 317 -6.20 -12.90 -5.97
C PRO A 317 -6.35 -11.44 -5.56
N THR A 318 -7.60 -11.02 -5.41
CA THR A 318 -7.97 -9.68 -4.93
C THR A 318 -8.94 -9.80 -3.76
N ARG A 319 -8.94 -8.81 -2.87
CA ARG A 319 -9.84 -8.71 -1.73
C ARG A 319 -10.40 -7.30 -1.62
N ARG A 320 -11.69 -7.18 -1.34
CA ARG A 320 -12.30 -5.90 -0.97
C ARG A 320 -12.00 -5.61 0.49
N VAL A 321 -11.63 -4.37 0.77
CA VAL A 321 -11.27 -3.90 2.10
C VAL A 321 -12.01 -2.61 2.36
N ASP A 322 -12.65 -2.51 3.52
CA ASP A 322 -13.28 -1.30 4.00
C ASP A 322 -12.36 -0.57 4.97
N SER A 323 -12.31 0.75 4.83
CA SER A 323 -11.67 1.64 5.78
C SER A 323 -12.66 2.74 6.17
N SER A 324 -12.83 2.97 7.47
CA SER A 324 -13.84 3.85 8.00
C SER A 324 -13.24 4.86 8.96
N VAL A 325 -13.81 6.07 8.98
CA VAL A 325 -13.59 7.05 10.05
C VAL A 325 -14.68 6.88 11.09
N LEU A 326 -14.25 6.60 12.31
CA LEU A 326 -15.11 6.36 13.46
C LEU A 326 -15.03 7.53 14.43
N VAL A 327 -16.19 7.97 14.91
CA VAL A 327 -16.32 8.97 15.98
C VAL A 327 -16.31 8.25 17.32
N PRO A 328 -15.45 8.65 18.28
CA PRO A 328 -15.48 8.08 19.63
C PRO A 328 -16.84 8.30 20.30
N MET A 329 -17.37 7.29 20.97
CA MET A 329 -18.66 7.39 21.69
C MET A 329 -18.70 8.47 22.77
N ALA A 330 -17.55 8.82 23.34
CA ALA A 330 -17.45 9.91 24.31
C ALA A 330 -17.54 11.33 23.69
N ALA A 331 -17.55 11.41 22.34
CA ALA A 331 -17.71 12.68 21.64
C ALA A 331 -19.18 13.12 21.69
N GLU A 332 -19.40 14.43 21.78
CA GLU A 332 -20.77 14.99 21.66
C GLU A 332 -21.31 14.66 20.25
N PRO A 333 -22.62 14.41 20.15
CA PRO A 333 -23.27 14.27 18.86
C PRO A 333 -22.96 15.47 17.95
N ASP A 334 -22.79 15.22 16.66
CA ASP A 334 -22.58 16.25 15.63
C ASP A 334 -21.29 17.12 15.76
N ILE A 335 -20.36 16.76 16.65
CA ILE A 335 -19.14 17.55 16.83
C ILE A 335 -18.23 17.51 15.58
N TYR A 336 -18.34 16.45 14.78
CA TYR A 336 -17.55 16.26 13.56
C TYR A 336 -18.44 16.29 12.32
N SER A 337 -18.02 17.03 11.30
CA SER A 337 -18.71 17.10 10.02
C SER A 337 -17.72 17.00 8.86
N ILE A 338 -18.13 16.30 7.79
CA ILE A 338 -17.35 16.26 6.55
C ILE A 338 -17.54 17.59 5.82
N VAL A 339 -16.44 18.20 5.38
CA VAL A 339 -16.44 19.46 4.62
C VAL A 339 -15.84 19.25 3.24
N ASN A 340 -16.35 20.01 2.26
CA ASN A 340 -15.87 19.93 0.90
C ASN A 340 -14.45 20.54 0.76
N ASN A 341 -13.65 19.97 -0.11
CA ASN A 341 -12.25 20.37 -0.33
C ASN A 341 -12.06 21.83 -0.76
N THR A 342 -13.07 22.44 -1.34
CA THR A 342 -13.05 23.84 -1.82
C THR A 342 -13.02 24.88 -0.69
N GLU A 343 -13.32 24.48 0.54
CA GLU A 343 -13.40 25.39 1.71
C GLU A 343 -12.05 25.48 2.47
N ILE A 344 -11.03 24.73 2.07
CA ILE A 344 -9.76 24.68 2.79
C ILE A 344 -8.75 25.60 2.07
N PRO A 345 -8.15 26.59 2.75
CA PRO A 345 -7.10 27.40 2.18
C PRO A 345 -5.91 26.53 1.78
N THR A 346 -5.56 26.53 0.50
CA THR A 346 -4.34 25.89 -0.02
C THR A 346 -3.13 26.55 0.61
N GLY A 347 -2.34 25.81 1.39
CA GLY A 347 -1.05 26.27 1.93
C GLY A 347 -0.89 26.28 3.42
N VAL A 348 -1.91 26.01 4.20
CA VAL A 348 -1.75 25.88 5.65
C VAL A 348 -1.52 24.43 6.00
N CYS A 349 -0.26 24.08 6.24
CA CYS A 349 0.07 22.83 6.92
C CYS A 349 -0.42 22.97 8.37
N MET A 350 -1.68 22.59 8.62
CA MET A 350 -2.35 22.76 9.93
C MET A 350 -1.68 21.97 11.06
N HIS A 351 -0.68 21.15 10.75
CA HIS A 351 0.11 20.42 11.75
C HIS A 351 1.16 21.25 12.47
N HIS A 352 1.31 22.54 12.16
CA HIS A 352 2.31 23.38 12.84
C HIS A 352 1.93 23.80 14.27
N GLN A 353 0.73 23.47 14.74
CA GLN A 353 0.32 23.81 16.11
C GLN A 353 0.03 22.62 17.04
N VAL A 354 -0.08 21.41 16.52
CA VAL A 354 -0.08 20.21 17.38
C VAL A 354 1.40 19.83 17.54
N GLU A 355 1.92 19.94 18.75
CA GLU A 355 3.28 19.49 19.05
C GLU A 355 3.49 18.08 18.50
N ILE A 356 4.38 17.93 17.51
CA ILE A 356 4.76 16.70 16.79
C ILE A 356 5.36 15.65 17.76
N GLN A 357 5.21 15.81 19.05
CA GLN A 357 5.88 14.99 20.06
C GLN A 357 5.12 13.71 20.44
N ASP A 358 3.81 13.64 20.22
CA ASP A 358 3.03 12.50 20.67
C ASP A 358 3.01 11.36 19.65
N ALA A 359 3.33 10.17 20.13
CA ALA A 359 3.21 8.96 19.32
C ALA A 359 1.74 8.66 19.01
N GLN A 360 1.44 8.47 17.73
CA GLN A 360 0.10 8.06 17.31
C GLN A 360 -0.12 6.59 17.65
N THR A 361 -1.29 6.24 18.14
CA THR A 361 -1.59 4.88 18.57
C THR A 361 -2.27 4.10 17.44
N ILE A 362 -1.76 2.90 17.18
CA ILE A 362 -2.38 1.92 16.29
C ILE A 362 -2.71 0.67 17.11
N ASN A 363 -4.01 0.43 17.34
CA ASN A 363 -4.46 -0.80 17.98
C ASN A 363 -4.68 -1.88 16.91
N LEU A 364 -3.92 -2.98 17.02
CA LEU A 364 -4.02 -4.16 16.17
C LEU A 364 -4.92 -5.18 16.85
N ARG A 365 -6.21 -5.12 16.53
CA ARG A 365 -7.22 -6.01 17.09
C ARG A 365 -7.34 -7.26 16.24
N THR A 366 -6.95 -8.40 16.80
CA THR A 366 -6.94 -9.68 16.10
C THR A 366 -8.09 -10.58 16.57
N GLN A 367 -8.80 -11.17 15.61
CA GLN A 367 -9.91 -12.08 15.87
C GLN A 367 -9.95 -13.22 14.86
N PHE A 368 -10.44 -14.38 15.32
CA PHE A 368 -10.76 -15.51 14.45
C PHE A 368 -12.21 -15.40 13.97
N ILE A 369 -12.40 -15.24 12.67
CA ILE A 369 -13.72 -15.03 12.07
C ILE A 369 -13.84 -15.95 10.85
N ARG A 370 -14.93 -16.73 10.76
CA ARG A 370 -15.27 -17.55 9.57
C ARG A 370 -14.14 -18.48 9.11
N GLY A 371 -13.40 -19.05 10.06
CA GLY A 371 -12.33 -20.01 9.75
C GLY A 371 -10.96 -19.41 9.47
N ASP A 372 -10.80 -18.09 9.55
CA ASP A 372 -9.54 -17.40 9.33
C ASP A 372 -9.28 -16.35 10.42
N THR A 373 -8.01 -16.03 10.67
CA THR A 373 -7.62 -14.99 11.61
C THR A 373 -7.44 -13.68 10.86
N GLN A 374 -8.10 -12.64 11.33
CA GLN A 374 -8.03 -11.30 10.73
C GLN A 374 -7.56 -10.28 11.77
N THR A 375 -6.90 -9.23 11.29
CA THR A 375 -6.46 -8.11 12.13
C THR A 375 -7.06 -6.82 11.57
N GLU A 376 -7.81 -6.12 12.41
CA GLU A 376 -8.24 -4.76 12.19
C GLU A 376 -7.21 -3.80 12.77
N ALA A 377 -6.84 -2.77 12.01
CA ALA A 377 -5.99 -1.69 12.50
C ALA A 377 -6.84 -0.47 12.85
N LEU A 378 -6.86 -0.10 14.11
CA LEU A 378 -7.55 1.10 14.63
C LEU A 378 -6.50 2.17 14.92
N HIS A 379 -6.35 3.10 13.98
CA HIS A 379 -5.41 4.19 14.09
C HIS A 379 -6.09 5.43 14.69
N ARG A 380 -5.68 5.81 15.90
CA ARG A 380 -6.14 7.05 16.55
C ARG A 380 -5.29 8.21 16.07
N ILE A 381 -5.95 9.19 15.46
CA ILE A 381 -5.33 10.43 14.99
C ILE A 381 -5.40 11.53 16.06
N PRO A 382 -4.61 12.62 15.92
CA PRO A 382 -4.53 13.68 16.96
C PRO A 382 -5.86 14.33 17.33
N SER A 383 -6.81 14.45 16.40
CA SER A 383 -8.16 14.97 16.69
C SER A 383 -9.00 14.09 17.61
N GLY A 384 -8.56 12.86 17.88
CA GLY A 384 -9.30 11.86 18.63
C GLY A 384 -10.17 10.94 17.77
N LEU A 385 -10.36 11.23 16.48
CA LEU A 385 -11.02 10.32 15.55
C LEU A 385 -10.19 9.05 15.36
N VAL A 386 -10.85 7.96 14.94
CA VAL A 386 -10.23 6.67 14.72
C VAL A 386 -10.41 6.24 13.27
N VAL A 387 -9.33 5.92 12.60
CA VAL A 387 -9.37 5.28 11.27
C VAL A 387 -9.30 3.77 11.46
N SER A 388 -10.40 3.09 11.18
CA SER A 388 -10.46 1.62 11.12
C SER A 388 -10.08 1.15 9.72
N THR A 389 -9.27 0.10 9.64
CA THR A 389 -8.91 -0.57 8.39
C THR A 389 -9.07 -2.08 8.57
N CYS A 390 -9.71 -2.76 7.63
CA CYS A 390 -10.15 -4.15 7.73
C CYS A 390 -11.13 -4.35 8.89
N SER A 391 -12.19 -3.55 8.93
CA SER A 391 -13.20 -3.62 9.99
C SER A 391 -13.69 -5.04 10.25
N LEU A 392 -13.76 -5.41 11.52
CA LEU A 392 -14.22 -6.72 11.99
C LEU A 392 -15.72 -6.73 12.36
N ASP A 393 -16.46 -5.69 12.04
CA ASP A 393 -17.91 -5.52 12.38
C ASP A 393 -18.24 -5.71 13.86
N LEU A 394 -17.29 -5.46 14.75
CA LEU A 394 -17.40 -5.75 16.17
C LEU A 394 -17.76 -4.55 17.04
N SER A 395 -17.97 -3.40 16.43
CA SER A 395 -18.27 -2.16 17.18
C SER A 395 -19.64 -1.60 16.77
N PRO A 396 -20.73 -2.18 17.27
CA PRO A 396 -22.08 -1.62 17.02
C PRO A 396 -22.29 -0.23 17.64
N GLU A 397 -21.34 0.24 18.44
CA GLU A 397 -21.48 1.43 19.27
C GLU A 397 -20.65 2.65 18.82
N ALA A 398 -19.79 2.50 17.77
CA ALA A 398 -19.09 3.65 17.20
C ALA A 398 -19.89 4.23 16.04
N GLU A 399 -20.11 5.53 16.05
CA GLU A 399 -20.70 6.22 14.90
C GLU A 399 -19.71 6.27 13.77
N THR A 400 -20.11 5.76 12.60
CA THR A 400 -19.29 5.79 11.39
C THR A 400 -19.56 7.10 10.64
N LEU A 401 -18.56 7.98 10.60
CA LEU A 401 -18.66 9.24 9.88
C LEU A 401 -18.53 9.04 8.36
N TYR A 402 -17.65 8.14 7.94
CA TYR A 402 -17.38 7.87 6.52
C TYR A 402 -16.77 6.48 6.34
N THR A 403 -17.09 5.82 5.23
CA THR A 403 -16.47 4.54 4.82
C THR A 403 -16.04 4.61 3.35
N SER A 404 -14.85 4.15 3.08
CA SER A 404 -14.33 3.92 1.74
C SER A 404 -13.98 2.45 1.55
N THR A 405 -14.36 1.90 0.40
CA THR A 405 -14.03 0.52 0.01
C THR A 405 -13.02 0.55 -1.13
N PHE A 406 -11.98 -0.25 -1.03
CA PHE A 406 -10.97 -0.40 -2.08
C PHE A 406 -10.61 -1.87 -2.33
N THR A 407 -10.04 -2.15 -3.49
CA THR A 407 -9.60 -3.49 -3.86
C THR A 407 -8.13 -3.67 -3.54
N ARG A 408 -7.80 -4.59 -2.65
CA ARG A 408 -6.43 -4.99 -2.35
C ARG A 408 -6.03 -6.18 -3.21
N VAL A 409 -4.90 -6.07 -3.91
CA VAL A 409 -4.30 -7.17 -4.65
C VAL A 409 -3.39 -7.96 -3.70
N LEU A 410 -3.61 -9.26 -3.62
CA LEU A 410 -2.81 -10.15 -2.80
C LEU A 410 -1.66 -10.75 -3.62
N ARG A 411 -0.57 -11.05 -2.93
CA ARG A 411 0.62 -11.64 -3.56
C ARG A 411 0.74 -13.11 -3.19
N THR A 412 0.74 -13.98 -4.21
CA THR A 412 1.07 -15.41 -4.06
C THR A 412 2.28 -15.75 -4.89
N SER A 413 2.86 -16.94 -4.69
CA SER A 413 3.95 -17.42 -5.55
C SER A 413 3.51 -17.55 -7.01
N GLU A 414 2.25 -17.93 -7.27
CA GLU A 414 1.70 -18.00 -8.63
C GLU A 414 1.52 -16.60 -9.23
N SER A 415 0.90 -15.67 -8.51
CA SER A 415 0.74 -14.30 -9.01
C SER A 415 2.07 -13.64 -9.30
N ARG A 416 3.10 -13.87 -8.46
CA ARG A 416 4.47 -13.40 -8.72
C ARG A 416 5.05 -13.97 -10.01
N ALA A 417 4.89 -15.27 -10.26
CA ALA A 417 5.34 -15.90 -11.50
C ALA A 417 4.63 -15.31 -12.74
N ILE A 418 3.33 -15.04 -12.64
CA ILE A 418 2.55 -14.38 -13.69
C ILE A 418 3.09 -12.99 -13.97
N ILE A 419 3.28 -12.16 -12.94
CA ILE A 419 3.81 -10.80 -13.10
C ILE A 419 5.19 -10.84 -13.75
N LYS A 420 6.07 -11.72 -13.27
CA LYS A 420 7.39 -11.91 -13.86
C LYS A 420 7.30 -12.29 -15.34
N SER A 421 6.39 -13.19 -15.71
CA SER A 421 6.19 -13.59 -17.12
C SER A 421 5.71 -12.46 -18.03
N ILE A 422 5.03 -11.46 -17.44
CA ILE A 422 4.52 -10.27 -18.14
C ILE A 422 5.61 -9.18 -18.25
N THR A 423 6.41 -8.99 -17.20
CA THR A 423 7.38 -7.89 -17.10
C THR A 423 8.77 -8.23 -17.61
N ASP A 424 9.17 -9.52 -17.58
CA ASP A 424 10.47 -9.95 -18.10
C ASP A 424 10.43 -9.94 -19.62
N ARG A 425 11.20 -9.06 -20.23
CA ARG A 425 11.43 -9.11 -21.68
C ARG A 425 12.19 -10.39 -22.00
N PRO A 426 11.71 -11.25 -22.92
CA PRO A 426 12.57 -12.29 -23.48
C PRO A 426 13.79 -11.61 -24.09
N GLY A 427 14.96 -11.90 -23.57
CA GLY A 427 16.21 -11.36 -24.12
C GLY A 427 16.24 -11.53 -25.63
N PHE A 428 16.93 -10.65 -26.35
CA PHE A 428 17.00 -10.46 -27.82
C PHE A 428 17.24 -11.73 -28.67
N SER A 429 17.26 -12.92 -28.08
CA SER A 429 17.73 -14.18 -28.66
C SER A 429 16.63 -15.19 -29.05
N ARG A 430 15.33 -14.84 -29.07
CA ARG A 430 14.32 -15.74 -29.64
C ARG A 430 13.62 -15.07 -30.81
N LYS A 431 13.96 -15.54 -32.02
CA LYS A 431 13.24 -15.23 -33.26
C LYS A 431 11.74 -15.45 -33.02
N ARG A 432 10.94 -14.40 -33.28
CA ARG A 432 9.49 -14.49 -33.33
C ARG A 432 9.13 -15.42 -34.48
N ASP A 433 8.66 -16.60 -34.18
CA ASP A 433 7.89 -17.39 -35.15
C ASP A 433 6.53 -16.66 -35.28
N CYS A 434 6.41 -15.90 -36.38
CA CYS A 434 5.19 -15.22 -36.77
C CYS A 434 4.18 -16.27 -37.22
N GLY A 435 3.22 -16.67 -36.39
CA GLY A 435 2.22 -17.59 -36.91
C GLY A 435 1.05 -18.00 -36.00
N VAL A 436 1.12 -17.77 -34.70
CA VAL A 436 0.00 -18.07 -33.81
C VAL A 436 -0.08 -16.97 -32.75
N ASN A 437 -1.25 -16.33 -32.61
CA ASN A 437 -1.56 -15.40 -31.50
C ASN A 437 -1.60 -16.20 -30.18
N ASP A 438 -0.43 -16.59 -29.67
CA ASP A 438 -0.30 -17.25 -28.37
C ASP A 438 -0.32 -16.19 -27.25
N TRP A 439 -1.51 -15.74 -26.89
CA TRP A 439 -1.77 -14.81 -25.77
C TRP A 439 -1.23 -15.33 -24.43
N ASN A 440 -0.84 -16.59 -24.34
CA ASN A 440 -0.12 -17.11 -23.18
C ASN A 440 1.28 -16.49 -23.00
N ARG A 441 1.81 -15.82 -24.03
CA ARG A 441 3.14 -15.17 -24.02
C ARG A 441 3.08 -13.64 -23.99
N TRP A 442 1.91 -13.05 -23.83
CA TRP A 442 1.79 -11.60 -23.82
C TRP A 442 2.76 -10.96 -22.81
N THR A 443 3.50 -9.95 -23.26
CA THR A 443 4.46 -9.17 -22.47
C THR A 443 4.04 -7.70 -22.43
N ASN A 444 4.44 -7.00 -21.38
CA ASN A 444 4.11 -5.61 -21.18
C ASN A 444 4.56 -4.75 -22.38
N GLY A 445 3.64 -3.97 -22.95
CA GLY A 445 3.86 -3.19 -24.17
C GLY A 445 3.45 -3.86 -25.48
N GLU A 446 3.11 -5.15 -25.45
CA GLU A 446 2.62 -5.83 -26.64
C GLU A 446 1.24 -5.29 -27.07
N GLY A 447 1.10 -5.01 -28.37
CA GLY A 447 -0.12 -4.40 -28.92
C GLY A 447 -0.36 -2.99 -28.43
N ASN A 448 0.68 -2.25 -28.04
CA ASN A 448 0.62 -0.89 -27.52
C ASN A 448 -0.21 -0.75 -26.22
N VAL A 449 -0.27 -1.81 -25.42
CA VAL A 449 -0.92 -1.81 -24.12
C VAL A 449 0.10 -2.11 -23.03
N TRP A 450 0.12 -1.30 -21.96
CA TRP A 450 1.00 -1.46 -20.80
C TRP A 450 0.20 -1.62 -19.52
N LEU A 451 0.78 -2.32 -18.57
CA LEU A 451 0.27 -2.44 -17.20
C LEU A 451 1.18 -1.68 -16.25
N THR A 452 0.58 -0.97 -15.30
CA THR A 452 1.25 -0.35 -14.18
C THR A 452 0.40 -0.47 -12.92
N GLY A 453 1.01 -0.28 -11.76
CA GLY A 453 0.35 -0.33 -10.46
C GLY A 453 1.17 -1.04 -9.40
N ALA A 454 0.70 -0.99 -8.16
CA ALA A 454 1.38 -1.57 -7.00
C ALA A 454 1.68 -3.07 -7.14
N TRP A 455 0.95 -3.78 -7.96
CA TRP A 455 1.08 -5.21 -8.18
C TRP A 455 1.99 -5.59 -9.35
N CYS A 456 2.39 -4.61 -10.19
CA CYS A 456 3.19 -4.80 -11.41
C CYS A 456 4.70 -4.76 -11.17
N TRP A 457 5.19 -5.20 -10.01
CA TRP A 457 6.62 -5.21 -9.67
C TRP A 457 7.01 -6.38 -8.75
N ASP A 458 8.32 -6.55 -8.50
CA ASP A 458 8.89 -7.58 -7.63
C ASP A 458 9.01 -7.08 -6.19
N GLY A 459 7.94 -7.08 -5.42
CA GLY A 459 7.91 -6.66 -4.03
C GLY A 459 6.50 -6.70 -3.47
N MET A 460 6.34 -6.27 -2.23
CA MET A 460 5.00 -6.16 -1.63
C MET A 460 4.12 -5.19 -2.43
N VAL A 461 2.82 -5.48 -2.51
CA VAL A 461 1.85 -4.67 -3.25
C VAL A 461 1.55 -3.40 -2.46
N LEU A 462 2.45 -2.42 -2.58
CA LEU A 462 2.44 -1.14 -1.88
C LEU A 462 2.75 0.00 -2.87
N LEU A 463 2.60 1.27 -2.45
CA LEU A 463 2.75 2.46 -3.31
C LEU A 463 4.10 2.54 -4.03
N GLU A 464 5.18 2.02 -3.46
CA GLU A 464 6.49 1.94 -4.13
C GLU A 464 6.38 1.20 -5.47
N GLY A 465 5.57 0.13 -5.52
CA GLY A 465 5.34 -0.61 -6.75
C GLY A 465 4.62 0.20 -7.83
N CYS A 466 3.73 1.12 -7.45
CA CYS A 466 3.11 2.05 -8.40
C CYS A 466 4.18 2.91 -9.09
N VAL A 467 5.06 3.51 -8.30
CA VAL A 467 6.12 4.40 -8.82
C VAL A 467 7.11 3.61 -9.68
N VAL A 468 7.62 2.48 -9.17
CA VAL A 468 8.60 1.67 -9.90
C VAL A 468 8.05 1.14 -11.23
N SER A 469 6.81 0.65 -11.25
CA SER A 469 6.20 0.15 -12.49
C SER A 469 5.91 1.27 -13.49
N ALA A 470 5.48 2.45 -13.01
CA ALA A 470 5.28 3.63 -13.85
C ALA A 470 6.60 4.15 -14.45
N MET A 471 7.69 4.17 -13.66
CA MET A 471 9.02 4.54 -14.15
C MET A 471 9.48 3.61 -15.27
N ARG A 472 9.24 2.30 -15.16
CA ARG A 472 9.57 1.33 -16.23
C ARG A 472 8.81 1.63 -17.52
N VAL A 473 7.51 1.93 -17.42
CA VAL A 473 6.70 2.30 -18.59
C VAL A 473 7.18 3.62 -19.21
N ALA A 474 7.51 4.62 -18.39
CA ALA A 474 8.06 5.89 -18.88
C ALA A 474 9.38 5.70 -19.63
N GLU A 475 10.29 4.88 -19.10
CA GLU A 475 11.56 4.53 -19.76
C GLU A 475 11.33 3.82 -21.11
N GLU A 476 10.32 2.94 -21.20
CA GLU A 476 9.94 2.30 -22.46
C GLU A 476 9.38 3.28 -23.49
N PHE A 477 8.80 4.37 -23.03
CA PHE A 477 8.34 5.47 -23.88
C PHE A 477 9.48 6.43 -24.26
N GLY A 478 10.69 6.22 -23.72
CA GLY A 478 11.83 7.10 -23.90
C GLY A 478 11.69 8.41 -23.14
N VAL A 479 10.89 8.42 -22.07
CA VAL A 479 10.72 9.58 -21.18
C VAL A 479 11.73 9.49 -20.04
N THR A 480 12.44 10.58 -19.80
CA THR A 480 13.38 10.67 -18.68
C THR A 480 12.62 10.83 -17.36
N VAL A 481 12.94 10.02 -16.37
CA VAL A 481 12.37 10.15 -15.02
C VAL A 481 13.19 11.18 -14.23
N PRO A 482 12.63 12.37 -13.91
CA PRO A 482 13.43 13.51 -13.47
C PRO A 482 14.06 13.32 -12.07
N TRP A 483 13.48 12.49 -11.20
CA TRP A 483 14.04 12.19 -9.87
C TRP A 483 14.98 10.99 -9.84
N LYS A 484 15.14 10.26 -10.94
CA LYS A 484 16.07 9.14 -11.05
C LYS A 484 17.50 9.68 -11.22
N LYS A 485 18.37 9.50 -10.23
CA LYS A 485 19.78 9.87 -10.37
C LYS A 485 20.40 9.13 -11.55
N SER A 486 21.00 9.87 -12.47
CA SER A 486 21.78 9.29 -13.59
C SER A 486 22.92 8.43 -13.05
N THR A 487 22.98 7.18 -13.44
CA THR A 487 24.00 6.19 -13.00
C THR A 487 25.38 6.44 -13.64
N THR A 488 25.58 7.60 -14.29
CA THR A 488 26.76 7.87 -15.13
C THR A 488 28.01 8.32 -14.37
N ASN A 489 27.99 8.42 -13.03
CA ASN A 489 29.14 8.96 -12.28
C ASN A 489 29.78 8.06 -11.20
N ASN A 490 29.58 6.74 -11.22
CA ASN A 490 30.20 5.85 -10.24
C ASN A 490 31.24 4.86 -10.82
N HIS A 491 31.83 5.15 -11.98
CA HIS A 491 32.93 4.32 -12.54
C HIS A 491 34.30 5.04 -12.63
N VAL A 492 34.45 6.17 -11.97
CA VAL A 492 35.77 6.81 -11.90
C VAL A 492 36.03 7.22 -10.44
N MET A 493 36.46 6.30 -9.60
CA MET A 493 37.19 6.51 -8.35
C MET A 493 37.46 5.17 -7.63
N LEU A 494 38.07 4.21 -8.31
CA LEU A 494 38.77 3.09 -7.67
C LEU A 494 39.94 2.66 -8.56
N ASP A 495 40.86 3.59 -8.80
CA ASP A 495 42.23 3.21 -9.24
C ASP A 495 43.14 4.42 -9.07
N GLU A 496 43.66 4.59 -7.88
CA GLU A 496 44.90 5.30 -7.57
C GLU A 496 45.14 5.22 -6.06
N GLY A 497 46.06 4.34 -5.66
CA GLY A 497 46.51 4.25 -4.27
C GLY A 497 47.20 2.95 -3.90
N GLN A 498 48.07 2.42 -4.77
CA GLN A 498 49.16 1.56 -4.33
C GLN A 498 50.46 2.11 -4.92
N SER A 499 51.21 2.76 -4.09
CA SER A 499 52.69 2.82 -4.11
C SER A 499 53.18 3.12 -2.71
#